data_32bbee0cc8ee754a0c0b2406af51a394
#
_entry.id   32bbee0cc8ee754a0c0b2406af51a394
#
_cell.length_a   1.000
_cell.length_b   1.000
_cell.length_c   1.000
_cell.angle_alpha   90.00
_cell.angle_beta   90.00
_cell.angle_gamma   90.00
#
_symmetry.space_group_name_H-M   'P 1'
#
loop_
_entity.id
_entity.type
_entity.pdbx_description
1 polymer ?
#
loop_
_entity_poly.entity_id
_entity_poly.type
_entity_poly.pdbx_seq_one_letter_code
_entity_poly.pdbx_strand_id
1 'polypeptide(L)'
;VTPGEFVRRMKREYDRFWNASRREKAEAIGMSPLEVTTLASIVQAETAKVDERPVVAGLYMNRLDKGIRLQSDPTVIFAMRLAGRQDTIRRVYLSDLKIDSPYNTYKHKGLPPSPINIPDISSIDAVLDYTRHNYIYMCASVERFGYHEFAAGSAQHNRNRRAYIRWLNEKNIK
;
A
#
# COMPACT_ATOMS: atom_id res chain seq x y z
N VAL A 1 -18.18 -26.56 -13.39
CA VAL A 1 -18.26 -25.73 -12.15
C VAL A 1 -19.29 -24.65 -12.38
N THR A 2 -20.39 -24.67 -11.62
CA THR A 2 -21.42 -23.63 -11.69
C THR A 2 -20.97 -22.36 -10.95
N PRO A 3 -21.53 -21.18 -11.24
CA PRO A 3 -21.23 -19.96 -10.48
C PRO A 3 -21.42 -20.14 -8.97
N GLY A 4 -22.46 -20.85 -8.54
CA GLY A 4 -22.71 -21.13 -7.13
C GLY A 4 -21.66 -22.05 -6.49
N GLU A 5 -21.15 -23.04 -7.21
CA GLU A 5 -20.05 -23.88 -6.73
C GLU A 5 -18.75 -23.10 -6.59
N PHE A 6 -18.47 -22.19 -7.53
CA PHE A 6 -17.31 -21.31 -7.48
C PHE A 6 -17.37 -20.41 -6.23
N VAL A 7 -18.48 -19.72 -6.00
CA VAL A 7 -18.66 -18.84 -4.83
C VAL A 7 -18.51 -19.63 -3.53
N ARG A 8 -19.13 -20.82 -3.43
CA ARG A 8 -18.97 -21.67 -2.24
C ARG A 8 -17.52 -22.11 -2.03
N ARG A 9 -16.78 -22.40 -3.10
CA ARG A 9 -15.36 -22.74 -3.03
C ARG A 9 -14.55 -21.54 -2.51
N MET A 10 -14.75 -20.36 -3.08
CA MET A 10 -14.04 -19.13 -2.64
C MET A 10 -14.33 -18.83 -1.17
N LYS A 11 -15.59 -18.98 -0.73
CA LYS A 11 -15.91 -18.80 0.68
C LYS A 11 -15.18 -19.79 1.59
N ARG A 12 -15.12 -21.08 1.23
CA ARG A 12 -14.37 -22.07 2.02
C ARG A 12 -12.88 -21.74 2.09
N GLU A 13 -12.27 -21.31 0.98
CA GLU A 13 -10.86 -20.91 0.97
C GLU A 13 -10.62 -19.64 1.81
N TYR A 14 -11.54 -18.68 1.77
CA TYR A 14 -11.52 -17.52 2.63
C TYR A 14 -11.60 -17.90 4.12
N ASP A 15 -12.56 -18.75 4.49
CA ASP A 15 -12.73 -19.18 5.89
C ASP A 15 -11.52 -20.00 6.38
N ARG A 16 -10.91 -20.81 5.52
CA ARG A 16 -9.68 -21.55 5.79
C ARG A 16 -8.48 -20.62 5.98
N PHE A 17 -8.34 -19.63 5.12
CA PHE A 17 -7.28 -18.66 5.18
C PHE A 17 -7.39 -17.78 6.45
N TRP A 18 -8.56 -17.22 6.69
CA TRP A 18 -8.87 -16.42 7.88
C TRP A 18 -9.20 -17.33 9.07
N ASN A 19 -8.24 -18.18 9.45
CA ASN A 19 -8.31 -19.03 10.63
C ASN A 19 -8.25 -18.22 11.94
N ALA A 20 -8.39 -18.91 13.07
CA ALA A 20 -8.39 -18.26 14.40
C ALA A 20 -7.14 -17.39 14.62
N SER A 21 -5.96 -17.92 14.31
CA SER A 21 -4.69 -17.20 14.50
C SER A 21 -4.62 -15.89 13.71
N ARG A 22 -5.02 -15.88 12.42
CA ARG A 22 -5.02 -14.66 11.62
C ARG A 22 -6.08 -13.65 12.09
N ARG A 23 -7.23 -14.14 12.54
CA ARG A 23 -8.28 -13.27 13.12
C ARG A 23 -7.82 -12.62 14.42
N GLU A 24 -7.17 -13.37 15.32
CA GLU A 24 -6.58 -12.84 16.56
C GLU A 24 -5.52 -11.77 16.26
N LYS A 25 -4.65 -12.00 15.28
CA LYS A 25 -3.66 -11.00 14.86
C LYS A 25 -4.30 -9.73 14.30
N ALA A 26 -5.34 -9.87 13.48
CA ALA A 26 -6.10 -8.74 12.94
C ALA A 26 -6.76 -7.93 14.06
N GLU A 27 -7.41 -8.61 15.01
CA GLU A 27 -8.01 -7.98 16.20
C GLU A 27 -6.96 -7.26 17.06
N ALA A 28 -5.79 -7.87 17.27
CA ALA A 28 -4.69 -7.29 18.03
C ALA A 28 -4.14 -5.98 17.43
N ILE A 29 -4.27 -5.78 16.11
CA ILE A 29 -3.91 -4.53 15.44
C ILE A 29 -5.12 -3.63 15.16
N GLY A 30 -6.31 -3.98 15.69
CA GLY A 30 -7.53 -3.20 15.56
C GLY A 30 -8.14 -3.16 14.16
N MET A 31 -7.92 -4.20 13.34
CA MET A 31 -8.41 -4.28 11.96
C MET A 31 -9.29 -5.49 11.71
N SER A 32 -10.34 -5.31 10.91
CA SER A 32 -11.10 -6.41 10.34
C SER A 32 -10.29 -7.12 9.22
N PRO A 33 -10.64 -8.38 8.86
CA PRO A 33 -10.05 -9.06 7.71
C PRO A 33 -10.10 -8.26 6.40
N LEU A 34 -11.17 -7.50 6.18
CA LEU A 34 -11.29 -6.64 5.00
C LEU A 34 -10.29 -5.48 5.04
N GLU A 35 -10.13 -4.81 6.18
CA GLU A 35 -9.18 -3.72 6.35
C GLU A 35 -7.74 -4.19 6.21
N VAL A 36 -7.39 -5.34 6.77
CA VAL A 36 -6.08 -5.99 6.58
C VAL A 36 -5.83 -6.26 5.09
N THR A 37 -6.80 -6.85 4.39
CA THR A 37 -6.69 -7.14 2.95
C THR A 37 -6.56 -5.86 2.13
N THR A 38 -7.29 -4.81 2.50
CA THR A 38 -7.24 -3.50 1.84
C THR A 38 -5.85 -2.88 1.99
N LEU A 39 -5.30 -2.84 3.21
CA LEU A 39 -3.95 -2.33 3.43
C LEU A 39 -2.89 -3.20 2.75
N ALA A 40 -3.03 -4.53 2.78
CA ALA A 40 -2.13 -5.46 2.10
C ALA A 40 -2.08 -5.22 0.59
N SER A 41 -3.21 -4.88 -0.03
CA SER A 41 -3.26 -4.55 -1.47
C SER A 41 -2.46 -3.28 -1.80
N ILE A 42 -2.45 -2.30 -0.91
CA ILE A 42 -1.64 -1.08 -1.03
C ILE A 42 -0.15 -1.43 -0.85
N VAL A 43 0.20 -2.16 0.20
CA VAL A 43 1.58 -2.59 0.49
C VAL A 43 2.18 -3.36 -0.68
N GLN A 44 1.42 -4.30 -1.26
CA GLN A 44 1.85 -5.06 -2.44
C GLN A 44 2.12 -4.17 -3.65
N ALA A 45 1.30 -3.16 -3.86
CA ALA A 45 1.45 -2.24 -4.98
C ALA A 45 2.61 -1.26 -4.81
N GLU A 46 3.02 -0.97 -3.56
CA GLU A 46 4.14 -0.08 -3.25
C GLU A 46 5.49 -0.76 -3.44
N THR A 47 5.62 -2.04 -3.08
CA THR A 47 6.91 -2.73 -3.17
C THR A 47 6.79 -4.15 -3.68
N ALA A 48 7.64 -4.49 -4.66
CA ALA A 48 7.82 -5.86 -5.12
C ALA A 48 8.73 -6.68 -4.16
N LYS A 49 9.42 -6.00 -3.24
CA LYS A 49 10.35 -6.65 -2.29
C LYS A 49 9.59 -7.20 -1.11
N VAL A 50 9.48 -8.53 -1.05
CA VAL A 50 8.70 -9.23 -0.01
C VAL A 50 9.24 -8.94 1.40
N ASP A 51 10.56 -8.87 1.55
CA ASP A 51 11.25 -8.56 2.81
C ASP A 51 11.04 -7.12 3.30
N GLU A 52 10.67 -6.18 2.40
CA GLU A 52 10.37 -4.80 2.75
C GLU A 52 8.89 -4.59 3.15
N ARG A 53 7.99 -5.46 2.71
CA ARG A 53 6.54 -5.31 2.95
C ARG A 53 6.16 -5.08 4.41
N PRO A 54 6.74 -5.77 5.41
CA PRO A 54 6.42 -5.51 6.82
C PRO A 54 6.80 -4.10 7.28
N VAL A 55 7.87 -3.52 6.73
CA VAL A 55 8.31 -2.15 7.04
C VAL A 55 7.37 -1.13 6.40
N VAL A 56 6.98 -1.34 5.14
CA VAL A 56 5.98 -0.50 4.44
C VAL A 56 4.63 -0.58 5.14
N ALA A 57 4.19 -1.77 5.57
CA ALA A 57 2.97 -1.94 6.36
C ALA A 57 3.03 -1.12 7.66
N GLY A 58 4.14 -1.19 8.40
CA GLY A 58 4.36 -0.40 9.61
C GLY A 58 4.29 1.10 9.39
N LEU A 59 4.81 1.59 8.25
CA LEU A 59 4.70 3.00 7.88
C LEU A 59 3.24 3.42 7.71
N TYR A 60 2.44 2.63 7.00
CA TYR A 60 1.02 2.93 6.80
C TYR A 60 0.21 2.79 8.10
N MET A 61 0.52 1.81 8.97
CA MET A 61 -0.07 1.72 10.30
C MET A 61 0.20 2.99 11.11
N ASN A 62 1.44 3.50 11.11
CA ASN A 62 1.78 4.75 11.78
C ASN A 62 1.00 5.95 11.23
N ARG A 63 0.76 6.00 9.92
CA ARG A 63 -0.07 7.06 9.31
C ARG A 63 -1.53 6.95 9.71
N LEU A 64 -2.09 5.74 9.73
CA LEU A 64 -3.46 5.50 10.19
C LEU A 64 -3.64 5.94 11.65
N ASP A 65 -2.75 5.51 12.54
CA ASP A 65 -2.78 5.83 13.97
C ASP A 65 -2.68 7.35 14.23
N LYS A 66 -1.93 8.07 13.40
CA LYS A 66 -1.76 9.53 13.49
C LYS A 66 -2.84 10.31 12.73
N GLY A 67 -3.78 9.67 12.06
CA GLY A 67 -4.77 10.32 11.22
C GLY A 67 -4.17 11.08 10.03
N ILE A 68 -2.99 10.66 9.56
CA ILE A 68 -2.32 11.18 8.37
C ILE A 68 -2.86 10.44 7.15
N ARG A 69 -3.13 11.16 6.05
CA ARG A 69 -3.53 10.55 4.77
C ARG A 69 -2.46 9.57 4.30
N LEU A 70 -2.85 8.43 3.73
CA LEU A 70 -1.89 7.42 3.27
C LEU A 70 -1.02 7.93 2.11
N GLN A 71 -1.58 8.73 1.21
CA GLN A 71 -0.88 9.35 0.07
C GLN A 71 -0.13 8.32 -0.78
N SER A 72 -0.83 7.24 -1.11
CA SER A 72 -0.31 6.14 -1.92
C SER A 72 -0.68 6.35 -3.39
N ASP A 73 0.32 6.47 -4.27
CA ASP A 73 0.13 6.60 -5.72
C ASP A 73 -0.67 5.44 -6.33
N PRO A 74 -0.46 4.17 -5.95
CA PRO A 74 -1.27 3.04 -6.42
C PRO A 74 -2.79 3.23 -6.23
N THR A 75 -3.22 3.91 -5.18
CA THR A 75 -4.65 4.19 -4.95
C THR A 75 -5.21 5.20 -5.95
N VAL A 76 -4.39 6.16 -6.36
CA VAL A 76 -4.73 7.14 -7.41
C VAL A 76 -4.79 6.45 -8.78
N ILE A 77 -3.84 5.58 -9.08
CA ILE A 77 -3.84 4.77 -10.31
C ILE A 77 -5.11 3.92 -10.37
N PHE A 78 -5.50 3.29 -9.27
CA PHE A 78 -6.74 2.51 -9.20
C PHE A 78 -7.97 3.41 -9.43
N ALA A 79 -8.02 4.58 -8.82
CA ALA A 79 -9.11 5.55 -9.03
C ALA A 79 -9.22 5.98 -10.50
N MET A 80 -8.09 6.24 -11.17
CA MET A 80 -8.06 6.57 -12.61
C MET A 80 -8.56 5.40 -13.47
N ARG A 81 -8.23 4.16 -13.11
CA ARG A 81 -8.75 2.95 -13.79
C ARG A 81 -10.27 2.85 -13.67
N LEU A 82 -10.80 3.05 -12.46
CA LEU A 82 -12.25 3.06 -12.23
C LEU A 82 -12.96 4.17 -13.02
N ALA A 83 -12.30 5.31 -13.22
CA ALA A 83 -12.81 6.41 -14.05
C ALA A 83 -12.69 6.14 -15.57
N GLY A 84 -12.25 4.94 -15.99
CA GLY A 84 -12.20 4.51 -17.38
C GLY A 84 -10.88 4.78 -18.10
N ARG A 85 -9.83 5.19 -17.42
CA ARG A 85 -8.50 5.38 -18.03
C ARG A 85 -7.89 4.03 -18.39
N GLN A 86 -7.68 3.81 -19.69
CA GLN A 86 -7.24 2.52 -20.27
C GLN A 86 -5.73 2.49 -20.60
N ASP A 87 -5.10 3.66 -20.76
CA ASP A 87 -3.68 3.76 -21.12
C ASP A 87 -2.75 3.25 -20.01
N THR A 88 -1.52 2.93 -20.37
CA THR A 88 -0.51 2.54 -19.38
C THR A 88 -0.08 3.76 -18.56
N ILE A 89 -0.45 3.76 -17.27
CA ILE A 89 -0.08 4.83 -16.34
C ILE A 89 1.31 4.50 -15.80
N ARG A 90 2.33 5.19 -16.32
CA ARG A 90 3.72 5.04 -15.87
C ARG A 90 4.12 6.00 -14.76
N ARG A 91 3.38 7.10 -14.62
CA ARG A 91 3.65 8.16 -13.64
C ARG A 91 2.34 8.81 -13.21
N VAL A 92 2.25 9.13 -11.93
CA VAL A 92 1.18 9.94 -11.35
C VAL A 92 1.65 11.40 -11.33
N TYR A 93 0.86 12.28 -11.94
CA TYR A 93 1.14 13.72 -11.97
C TYR A 93 0.36 14.45 -10.88
N LEU A 94 0.77 15.67 -10.54
CA LEU A 94 0.08 16.49 -9.53
C LEU A 94 -1.40 16.76 -9.88
N SER A 95 -1.74 16.79 -11.17
CA SER A 95 -3.12 16.89 -11.65
C SER A 95 -3.94 15.64 -11.29
N ASP A 96 -3.34 14.46 -11.36
CA ASP A 96 -4.00 13.18 -11.09
C ASP A 96 -4.36 13.04 -9.61
N LEU A 97 -3.57 13.64 -8.71
CA LEU A 97 -3.84 13.66 -7.27
C LEU A 97 -5.15 14.37 -6.89
N LYS A 98 -5.75 15.09 -7.83
CA LYS A 98 -7.02 15.82 -7.63
C LYS A 98 -8.26 14.99 -7.99
N ILE A 99 -8.08 13.77 -8.54
CA ILE A 99 -9.21 12.92 -8.93
C ILE A 99 -10.21 12.76 -7.80
N ASP A 100 -11.48 12.95 -8.10
CA ASP A 100 -12.55 12.78 -7.12
C ASP A 100 -12.98 11.32 -7.08
N SER A 101 -12.47 10.61 -6.08
CA SER A 101 -12.71 9.19 -5.87
C SER A 101 -12.54 8.84 -4.41
N PRO A 102 -13.38 7.98 -3.82
CA PRO A 102 -13.20 7.50 -2.45
C PRO A 102 -11.91 6.68 -2.27
N TYR A 103 -11.30 6.21 -3.36
CA TYR A 103 -10.00 5.53 -3.35
C TYR A 103 -8.80 6.48 -3.29
N ASN A 104 -9.00 7.78 -3.55
CA ASN A 104 -7.89 8.73 -3.55
C ASN A 104 -7.41 9.05 -2.13
N THR A 105 -6.33 8.38 -1.70
CA THR A 105 -5.74 8.55 -0.37
C THR A 105 -4.93 9.84 -0.19
N TYR A 106 -4.81 10.67 -1.22
CA TYR A 106 -4.35 12.06 -1.10
C TYR A 106 -5.47 13.02 -0.66
N LYS A 107 -6.74 12.68 -0.92
CA LYS A 107 -7.91 13.48 -0.55
C LYS A 107 -8.56 12.99 0.74
N HIS A 108 -8.68 11.68 0.91
CA HIS A 108 -9.38 11.05 2.02
C HIS A 108 -8.41 10.44 3.03
N LYS A 109 -8.74 10.56 4.33
CA LYS A 109 -8.03 9.91 5.43
C LYS A 109 -8.48 8.47 5.58
N GLY A 110 -7.63 7.63 6.14
CA GLY A 110 -7.93 6.24 6.39
C GLY A 110 -7.74 5.34 5.16
N LEU A 111 -8.24 4.13 5.27
CA LEU A 111 -8.21 3.14 4.19
C LEU A 111 -9.24 3.48 3.11
N PRO A 112 -8.98 3.14 1.83
CA PRO A 112 -10.00 3.18 0.79
C PRO A 112 -11.09 2.14 1.06
N PRO A 113 -12.25 2.22 0.34
CA PRO A 113 -13.41 1.37 0.62
C PRO A 113 -13.18 -0.14 0.46
N SER A 114 -12.22 -0.55 -0.38
CA SER A 114 -11.90 -1.94 -0.64
C SER A 114 -10.46 -2.11 -1.13
N PRO A 115 -9.94 -3.35 -1.24
CA PRO A 115 -8.66 -3.62 -1.87
C PRO A 115 -8.57 -3.05 -3.30
N ILE A 116 -7.39 -2.57 -3.68
CA ILE A 116 -7.08 -2.05 -5.03
C ILE A 116 -6.53 -3.12 -5.98
N ASN A 117 -6.19 -4.27 -5.45
CA ASN A 117 -5.78 -5.48 -6.16
C ASN A 117 -6.08 -6.70 -5.28
N ILE A 118 -5.78 -7.90 -5.78
CA ILE A 118 -5.83 -9.14 -5.00
C ILE A 118 -4.43 -9.34 -4.40
N PRO A 119 -4.23 -9.08 -3.09
CA PRO A 119 -2.93 -9.24 -2.48
C PRO A 119 -2.59 -10.72 -2.30
N ASP A 120 -1.32 -11.05 -2.44
CA ASP A 120 -0.81 -12.37 -2.09
C ASP A 120 -0.74 -12.57 -0.56
N ILE A 121 -0.55 -13.83 -0.15
CA ILE A 121 -0.51 -14.20 1.27
C ILE A 121 0.60 -13.43 2.01
N SER A 122 1.77 -13.25 1.38
CA SER A 122 2.90 -12.56 2.02
C SER A 122 2.60 -11.08 2.31
N SER A 123 1.76 -10.45 1.50
CA SER A 123 1.32 -9.06 1.73
C SER A 123 0.34 -8.96 2.90
N ILE A 124 -0.57 -9.93 3.02
CA ILE A 124 -1.49 -10.00 4.16
C ILE A 124 -0.74 -10.30 5.45
N ASP A 125 0.15 -11.28 5.44
CA ASP A 125 0.98 -11.63 6.60
C ASP A 125 1.91 -10.46 7.00
N ALA A 126 2.42 -9.69 6.03
CA ALA A 126 3.20 -8.48 6.29
C ALA A 126 2.40 -7.38 7.04
N VAL A 127 1.11 -7.27 6.82
CA VAL A 127 0.24 -6.36 7.59
C VAL A 127 -0.05 -6.92 8.98
N LEU A 128 -0.36 -8.22 9.08
CA LEU A 128 -0.67 -8.87 10.36
C LEU A 128 0.54 -8.86 11.33
N ASP A 129 1.74 -9.00 10.79
CA ASP A 129 3.01 -9.04 11.53
C ASP A 129 3.92 -7.86 11.14
N TYR A 130 3.35 -6.65 10.98
CA TYR A 130 4.11 -5.50 10.54
C TYR A 130 5.26 -5.12 11.47
N THR A 131 6.35 -4.61 10.88
CA THR A 131 7.50 -4.14 11.63
C THR A 131 7.16 -2.85 12.38
N ARG A 132 7.38 -2.84 13.69
CA ARG A 132 7.17 -1.66 14.53
C ARG A 132 8.38 -0.72 14.42
N HIS A 133 8.08 0.52 14.04
CA HIS A 133 9.04 1.63 13.91
C HIS A 133 8.25 2.95 13.94
N ASN A 134 8.93 4.08 13.77
CA ASN A 134 8.31 5.41 13.79
C ASN A 134 8.30 6.12 12.42
N TYR A 135 8.59 5.41 11.33
CA TYR A 135 8.59 6.01 10.00
C TYR A 135 7.18 6.36 9.53
N ILE A 136 7.06 7.51 8.88
CA ILE A 136 5.84 8.01 8.23
C ILE A 136 6.10 8.51 6.80
N TYR A 137 7.34 8.49 6.33
CA TYR A 137 7.75 8.85 4.98
C TYR A 137 8.60 7.76 4.36
N MET A 138 8.47 7.60 3.05
CA MET A 138 9.36 6.79 2.23
C MET A 138 9.56 7.42 0.86
N CYS A 139 10.67 7.13 0.21
CA CYS A 139 10.94 7.40 -1.20
C CYS A 139 11.87 6.32 -1.74
N ALA A 140 11.97 6.21 -3.07
CA ALA A 140 12.85 5.21 -3.68
C ALA A 140 14.30 5.37 -3.22
N SER A 141 14.97 4.25 -2.95
CA SER A 141 16.37 4.21 -2.56
C SER A 141 17.28 4.36 -3.79
N VAL A 142 18.34 5.16 -3.63
CA VAL A 142 19.42 5.26 -4.63
C VAL A 142 20.38 4.08 -4.53
N GLU A 143 20.63 3.60 -3.30
CA GLU A 143 21.63 2.57 -3.03
C GLU A 143 21.10 1.15 -3.28
N ARG A 144 19.80 0.95 -3.02
CA ARG A 144 19.15 -0.36 -3.11
C ARG A 144 18.02 -0.33 -4.12
N PHE A 145 18.30 -0.72 -5.36
CA PHE A 145 17.31 -0.70 -6.43
C PHE A 145 16.04 -1.51 -6.08
N GLY A 146 14.90 -0.85 -6.22
CA GLY A 146 13.58 -1.42 -5.93
C GLY A 146 13.19 -1.42 -4.46
N TYR A 147 14.02 -0.87 -3.58
CA TYR A 147 13.74 -0.62 -2.16
C TYR A 147 13.48 0.86 -1.88
N HIS A 148 13.09 1.17 -0.66
CA HIS A 148 12.82 2.53 -0.21
C HIS A 148 13.78 2.98 0.89
N GLU A 149 13.94 4.30 0.98
CA GLU A 149 14.51 5.00 2.14
C GLU A 149 13.36 5.51 3.00
N PHE A 150 13.38 5.16 4.28
CA PHE A 150 12.36 5.50 5.25
C PHE A 150 12.78 6.66 6.14
N ALA A 151 11.82 7.46 6.60
CA ALA A 151 12.08 8.55 7.53
C ALA A 151 10.91 8.77 8.49
N ALA A 152 11.25 9.12 9.74
CA ALA A 152 10.27 9.51 10.76
C ALA A 152 9.89 11.00 10.66
N GLY A 153 10.74 11.82 10.08
CA GLY A 153 10.56 13.28 9.98
C GLY A 153 10.80 13.83 8.57
N SER A 154 10.16 14.95 8.28
CA SER A 154 10.23 15.62 6.98
C SER A 154 11.64 16.06 6.57
N ALA A 155 12.48 16.45 7.53
CA ALA A 155 13.86 16.87 7.23
C ALA A 155 14.68 15.73 6.62
N GLN A 156 14.63 14.52 7.20
CA GLN A 156 15.31 13.35 6.64
C GLN A 156 14.69 12.92 5.32
N HIS A 157 13.35 12.90 5.24
CA HIS A 157 12.65 12.58 3.99
C HIS A 157 13.06 13.53 2.85
N ASN A 158 13.16 14.82 3.12
CA ASN A 158 13.60 15.79 2.13
C ASN A 158 15.07 15.57 1.69
N ARG A 159 15.95 15.14 2.59
CA ARG A 159 17.33 14.75 2.22
C ARG A 159 17.31 13.51 1.29
N ASN A 160 16.59 12.47 1.65
CA ASN A 160 16.47 11.24 0.86
C ASN A 160 15.88 11.55 -0.54
N ARG A 161 14.81 12.35 -0.60
CA ARG A 161 14.17 12.76 -1.85
C ARG A 161 15.12 13.57 -2.75
N ARG A 162 15.89 14.50 -2.19
CA ARG A 162 16.88 15.27 -2.97
C ARG A 162 17.98 14.38 -3.54
N ALA A 163 18.45 13.41 -2.75
CA ALA A 163 19.42 12.42 -3.23
C ALA A 163 18.88 11.62 -4.41
N TYR A 164 17.65 11.16 -4.33
CA TYR A 164 16.97 10.43 -5.41
C TYR A 164 16.80 11.29 -6.68
N ILE A 165 16.32 12.53 -6.55
CA ILE A 165 16.16 13.44 -7.68
C ILE A 165 17.51 13.74 -8.34
N ARG A 166 18.58 13.95 -7.58
CA ARG A 166 19.93 14.16 -8.10
C ARG A 166 20.38 12.95 -8.91
N TRP A 167 20.22 11.75 -8.38
CA TRP A 167 20.55 10.51 -9.05
C TRP A 167 19.78 10.34 -10.37
N LEU A 168 18.47 10.64 -10.42
CA LEU A 168 17.68 10.62 -11.64
C LEU A 168 18.25 11.56 -12.70
N ASN A 169 18.62 12.79 -12.30
CA ASN A 169 19.19 13.79 -13.19
C ASN A 169 20.55 13.35 -13.75
N GLU A 170 21.43 12.78 -12.91
CA GLU A 170 22.72 12.24 -13.32
C GLU A 170 22.60 11.08 -14.30
N LYS A 171 21.55 10.27 -14.19
CA LYS A 171 21.25 9.15 -15.09
C LYS A 171 20.42 9.55 -16.32
N ASN A 172 20.06 10.82 -16.48
CA ASN A 172 19.17 11.32 -17.53
C ASN A 172 17.81 10.58 -17.60
N ILE A 173 17.31 10.10 -16.48
CA ILE A 173 16.00 9.44 -16.37
C ILE A 173 14.94 10.54 -16.17
N LYS A 174 14.04 10.69 -17.18
CA LYS A 174 12.93 11.66 -17.18
C LYS A 174 11.61 11.03 -16.73
#